data_272f6cfb37d0a463e88a34b517e98487
#
_entry.id   272f6cfb37d0a463e88a34b517e98487
#
_cell.length_a   1.000
_cell.length_b   1.000
_cell.length_c   1.000
_cell.angle_alpha   90.00
_cell.angle_beta   90.00
_cell.angle_gamma   90.00
#
_symmetry.space_group_name_H-M   'P 1'
#
loop_
_entity.id
_entity.type
_entity.pdbx_description
1 polymer ?
#
loop_
_entity_poly.entity_id
_entity_poly.type
_entity_poly.pdbx_seq_one_letter_code
_entity_poly.pdbx_strand_id
1 'polypeptide(L)'
;MSSCVFGRAAGVLVWVVLLVSGCGLVPRSQTPQEALGLPQAETPFAERVSIEEYLRSEEPVLAGFARALAEKGGGSIGFQPARQLQICSDRGRGEEYGWRFRSETLYVVSVTDADIDEIAAQELSGLPYKGTQSPMHGDGSLILRSGDSANGGEMEIFYFPGRRSSLHYESGCRPSDGSMGDLNEYVLPSTEEVFPGLVVYPAFDEDTGDPNPPPSTDTGQPGQSDQSGGSGDESGEDQ
;
A
#
# COMPACT_ATOMS: atom_id res chain seq x y z
N MET A 1 65.62 43.79 26.62
CA MET A 1 65.61 42.74 25.62
C MET A 1 65.25 41.42 26.30
N SER A 2 63.98 41.04 26.32
CA SER A 2 63.53 39.77 26.91
C SER A 2 62.47 39.26 26.03
N SER A 3 62.80 38.22 25.27
CA SER A 3 61.86 37.51 24.39
C SER A 3 61.17 36.43 25.20
N CYS A 4 59.85 36.57 25.36
CA CYS A 4 59.02 35.52 25.93
C CYS A 4 58.68 34.43 24.84
N VAL A 5 59.12 33.24 25.11
CA VAL A 5 58.71 32.03 24.41
C VAL A 5 57.45 31.51 25.12
N PHE A 6 56.28 31.83 24.61
CA PHE A 6 55.03 31.16 24.98
C PHE A 6 54.33 30.74 23.69
N GLY A 7 54.19 29.47 23.47
CA GLY A 7 53.42 29.04 22.32
C GLY A 7 53.63 27.58 21.88
N ARG A 8 53.53 26.59 22.79
CA ARG A 8 53.47 25.17 22.34
C ARG A 8 52.69 24.21 23.25
N ALA A 9 51.84 24.72 24.15
CA ALA A 9 51.06 23.85 25.02
C ALA A 9 49.54 23.81 24.73
N ALA A 10 49.01 24.69 23.86
CA ALA A 10 47.56 24.77 23.60
C ALA A 10 47.03 23.82 22.52
N GLY A 11 47.91 23.24 21.68
CA GLY A 11 47.49 22.41 20.55
C GLY A 11 47.14 20.95 20.88
N VAL A 12 47.66 20.43 21.99
CA VAL A 12 47.48 18.99 22.32
C VAL A 12 46.18 18.75 23.09
N LEU A 13 45.71 19.73 23.88
CA LEU A 13 44.49 19.59 24.67
C LEU A 13 43.21 19.64 23.82
N VAL A 14 43.20 20.37 22.70
CA VAL A 14 42.05 20.46 21.79
C VAL A 14 41.81 19.14 21.02
N TRP A 15 42.89 18.42 20.70
CA TRP A 15 42.78 17.13 20.01
C TRP A 15 42.26 15.99 20.89
N VAL A 16 42.55 16.00 22.16
CA VAL A 16 42.08 14.97 23.10
C VAL A 16 40.58 15.13 23.39
N VAL A 17 40.05 16.36 23.43
CA VAL A 17 38.62 16.62 23.65
C VAL A 17 37.78 16.20 22.43
N LEU A 18 38.30 16.36 21.20
CA LEU A 18 37.61 15.95 20.00
C LEU A 18 37.55 14.41 19.80
N LEU A 19 38.53 13.67 20.33
CA LEU A 19 38.53 12.21 20.25
C LEU A 19 37.59 11.55 21.26
N VAL A 20 37.26 12.18 22.36
CA VAL A 20 36.31 11.64 23.34
C VAL A 20 34.86 11.97 22.98
N SER A 21 34.62 13.03 22.20
CA SER A 21 33.28 13.38 21.71
C SER A 21 32.78 12.51 20.52
N GLY A 22 33.65 11.69 19.94
CA GLY A 22 33.33 10.85 18.78
C GLY A 22 32.74 9.48 19.12
N CYS A 23 32.62 9.09 20.39
CA CYS A 23 32.11 7.77 20.78
C CYS A 23 30.64 7.74 21.18
N GLY A 24 29.81 8.63 20.67
CA GLY A 24 28.39 8.74 21.04
C GLY A 24 27.38 8.57 19.94
N LEU A 25 27.78 8.35 18.70
CA LEU A 25 26.88 7.97 17.62
C LEU A 25 26.84 6.46 17.51
N VAL A 26 26.23 5.81 18.51
CA VAL A 26 25.65 4.46 18.26
C VAL A 26 24.66 4.67 17.13
N PRO A 27 24.84 4.05 15.94
CA PRO A 27 23.83 4.11 14.92
C PRO A 27 22.55 3.59 15.55
N ARG A 28 21.55 4.46 15.64
CA ARG A 28 20.22 4.08 16.12
C ARG A 28 19.83 2.91 15.23
N SER A 29 19.69 1.73 15.80
CA SER A 29 19.22 0.58 15.07
C SER A 29 17.85 0.96 14.53
N GLN A 30 17.78 1.18 13.21
CA GLN A 30 16.52 1.45 12.56
C GLN A 30 15.61 0.26 12.84
N THR A 31 14.41 0.54 13.31
CA THR A 31 13.40 -0.52 13.42
C THR A 31 13.13 -1.06 12.00
N PRO A 32 12.70 -2.32 11.85
CA PRO A 32 12.35 -2.85 10.53
C PRO A 32 11.33 -1.97 9.77
N GLN A 33 10.49 -1.22 10.48
CA GLN A 33 9.53 -0.27 9.90
C GLN A 33 10.22 1.00 9.37
N GLU A 34 11.21 1.56 10.10
CA GLU A 34 12.00 2.69 9.58
C GLU A 34 12.82 2.30 8.35
N ALA A 35 13.32 1.06 8.30
CA ALA A 35 14.03 0.54 7.13
C ALA A 35 13.14 0.39 5.89
N LEU A 36 11.83 0.21 6.08
CA LEU A 36 10.82 0.13 5.02
C LEU A 36 10.24 1.49 4.65
N GLY A 37 10.61 2.57 5.36
CA GLY A 37 10.09 3.93 5.14
C GLY A 37 8.62 4.09 5.53
N LEU A 38 8.11 3.18 6.38
CA LEU A 38 6.74 3.26 6.88
C LEU A 38 6.63 4.37 7.93
N PRO A 39 5.57 5.18 7.91
CA PRO A 39 5.39 6.23 8.90
C PRO A 39 5.23 5.60 10.29
N GLN A 40 6.08 6.01 11.23
CA GLN A 40 5.81 5.73 12.62
C GLN A 40 4.70 6.65 13.10
N ALA A 41 3.72 6.09 13.80
CA ALA A 41 2.67 6.89 14.41
C ALA A 41 3.25 7.89 15.41
N GLU A 42 2.92 9.16 15.22
CA GLU A 42 3.35 10.26 16.10
C GLU A 42 2.56 10.27 17.42
N THR A 43 1.27 9.88 17.34
CA THR A 43 0.37 9.81 18.49
C THR A 43 0.71 8.60 19.37
N PRO A 44 0.76 8.77 20.72
CA PRO A 44 0.86 7.65 21.65
C PRO A 44 -0.21 6.60 21.39
N PHE A 45 0.14 5.30 21.54
CA PHE A 45 -0.74 4.21 21.15
C PHE A 45 -2.16 4.32 21.74
N ALA A 46 -2.29 4.59 23.04
CA ALA A 46 -3.58 4.69 23.73
C ALA A 46 -4.44 5.90 23.29
N GLU A 47 -3.84 6.87 22.60
CA GLU A 47 -4.52 8.09 22.13
C GLU A 47 -4.87 8.03 20.63
N ARG A 48 -4.44 6.97 19.94
CA ARG A 48 -4.80 6.76 18.52
C ARG A 48 -6.28 6.46 18.37
N VAL A 49 -6.80 6.81 17.21
CA VAL A 49 -8.13 6.36 16.79
C VAL A 49 -8.21 4.85 16.87
N SER A 50 -9.28 4.31 17.46
CA SER A 50 -9.46 2.87 17.63
C SER A 50 -9.56 2.16 16.27
N ILE A 51 -9.29 0.86 16.26
CA ILE A 51 -9.44 0.06 15.03
C ILE A 51 -10.90 0.00 14.58
N GLU A 52 -11.85 -0.01 15.50
CA GLU A 52 -13.27 -0.02 15.21
C GLU A 52 -13.73 1.30 14.57
N GLU A 53 -13.20 2.43 15.02
CA GLU A 53 -13.48 3.73 14.40
C GLU A 53 -12.84 3.83 13.02
N TYR A 54 -11.62 3.32 12.84
CA TYR A 54 -11.00 3.23 11.52
C TYR A 54 -11.87 2.44 10.53
N LEU A 55 -12.34 1.26 10.93
CA LEU A 55 -13.17 0.39 10.09
C LEU A 55 -14.52 1.03 9.74
N ARG A 56 -15.02 1.94 10.59
CA ARG A 56 -16.28 2.66 10.33
C ARG A 56 -16.13 3.93 9.51
N SER A 57 -15.01 4.64 9.63
CA SER A 57 -14.86 5.99 9.09
C SER A 57 -13.80 6.13 8.01
N GLU A 58 -12.59 5.57 8.22
CA GLU A 58 -11.47 5.77 7.28
C GLU A 58 -11.45 4.69 6.19
N GLU A 59 -11.63 3.44 6.56
CA GLU A 59 -11.63 2.31 5.60
C GLU A 59 -12.65 2.49 4.47
N PRO A 60 -13.91 2.89 4.72
CA PRO A 60 -14.87 3.12 3.64
C PRO A 60 -14.46 4.21 2.66
N VAL A 61 -13.74 5.24 3.13
CA VAL A 61 -13.21 6.31 2.25
C VAL A 61 -12.10 5.78 1.36
N LEU A 62 -11.17 4.98 1.92
CA LEU A 62 -10.08 4.35 1.16
C LEU A 62 -10.63 3.33 0.13
N ALA A 63 -11.65 2.57 0.52
CA ALA A 63 -12.38 1.68 -0.41
C ALA A 63 -13.12 2.49 -1.49
N GLY A 64 -13.72 3.63 -1.15
CA GLY A 64 -14.33 4.57 -2.08
C GLY A 64 -13.35 5.08 -3.13
N PHE A 65 -12.16 5.44 -2.71
CA PHE A 65 -11.07 5.82 -3.61
C PHE A 65 -10.70 4.69 -4.59
N ALA A 66 -10.53 3.46 -4.08
CA ALA A 66 -10.24 2.30 -4.92
C ALA A 66 -11.37 2.02 -5.93
N ARG A 67 -12.63 2.18 -5.50
CA ARG A 67 -13.82 2.08 -6.36
C ARG A 67 -13.78 3.11 -7.47
N ALA A 68 -13.55 4.38 -7.15
CA ALA A 68 -13.52 5.45 -8.15
C ALA A 68 -12.44 5.23 -9.21
N LEU A 69 -11.26 4.71 -8.81
CA LEU A 69 -10.22 4.27 -9.74
C LEU A 69 -10.69 3.13 -10.64
N ALA A 70 -11.38 2.11 -10.09
CA ALA A 70 -11.88 0.98 -10.86
C ALA A 70 -12.98 1.42 -11.84
N GLU A 71 -13.90 2.29 -11.44
CA GLU A 71 -14.93 2.87 -12.30
C GLU A 71 -14.32 3.67 -13.46
N LYS A 72 -13.31 4.48 -13.16
CA LYS A 72 -12.53 5.20 -14.19
C LYS A 72 -11.84 4.25 -15.17
N GLY A 73 -11.36 3.13 -14.67
CA GLY A 73 -10.66 2.09 -15.43
C GLY A 73 -11.56 1.11 -16.18
N GLY A 74 -12.89 1.30 -16.17
CA GLY A 74 -13.84 0.48 -16.93
C GLY A 74 -14.74 -0.44 -16.08
N GLY A 75 -14.81 -0.22 -14.76
CA GLY A 75 -15.78 -0.87 -13.87
C GLY A 75 -15.40 -2.28 -13.40
N SER A 76 -14.12 -2.64 -13.48
CA SER A 76 -13.63 -3.92 -12.96
C SER A 76 -12.48 -3.71 -11.96
N ILE A 77 -12.43 -4.57 -10.95
CA ILE A 77 -11.38 -4.58 -9.94
C ILE A 77 -10.91 -6.02 -9.68
N GLY A 78 -9.60 -6.23 -9.86
CA GLY A 78 -8.96 -7.48 -9.48
C GLY A 78 -8.53 -7.44 -8.02
N PHE A 79 -8.42 -8.59 -7.37
CA PHE A 79 -7.93 -8.68 -5.99
C PHE A 79 -7.02 -9.88 -5.75
N GLN A 80 -6.15 -9.75 -4.71
CA GLN A 80 -5.48 -10.90 -4.10
C GLN A 80 -5.99 -11.07 -2.68
N PRO A 81 -6.22 -12.28 -2.21
CA PRO A 81 -6.71 -12.53 -0.87
C PRO A 81 -5.68 -12.11 0.17
N ALA A 82 -5.92 -10.98 0.83
CA ALA A 82 -5.08 -10.53 1.95
C ALA A 82 -5.83 -9.62 2.94
N ARG A 83 -7.16 -9.41 2.72
CA ARG A 83 -7.98 -8.61 3.64
C ARG A 83 -8.02 -9.27 5.01
N GLN A 84 -7.41 -8.63 5.99
CA GLN A 84 -7.20 -9.24 7.29
C GLN A 84 -7.28 -8.21 8.41
N LEU A 85 -7.82 -8.66 9.53
CA LEU A 85 -7.69 -8.00 10.81
C LEU A 85 -6.74 -8.81 11.68
N GLN A 86 -5.63 -8.23 12.10
CA GLN A 86 -4.54 -8.94 12.76
C GLN A 86 -4.17 -8.27 14.07
N ILE A 87 -3.79 -9.09 15.06
CA ILE A 87 -3.15 -8.57 16.26
C ILE A 87 -1.78 -8.01 15.90
N CYS A 88 -1.47 -6.85 16.41
CA CYS A 88 -0.18 -6.18 16.24
C CYS A 88 0.39 -5.73 17.58
N SER A 89 1.68 -5.39 17.59
CA SER A 89 2.32 -4.76 18.75
C SER A 89 3.01 -3.48 18.32
N ASP A 90 2.80 -2.41 19.08
CA ASP A 90 3.58 -1.18 18.95
C ASP A 90 4.88 -1.31 19.74
N ARG A 91 5.96 -1.75 19.07
CA ARG A 91 7.27 -2.00 19.67
C ARG A 91 8.06 -0.73 20.00
N GLY A 92 7.53 0.45 19.66
CA GLY A 92 8.27 1.69 19.78
C GLY A 92 8.39 2.27 21.19
N ARG A 93 7.44 2.00 22.08
CA ARG A 93 7.32 2.64 23.40
C ARG A 93 6.85 1.75 24.54
N GLY A 94 6.77 0.45 24.34
CA GLY A 94 6.25 -0.54 25.26
C GLY A 94 5.62 -1.68 24.47
N GLU A 95 5.37 -2.82 25.10
CA GLU A 95 4.65 -3.91 24.45
C GLU A 95 3.13 -3.64 24.53
N GLU A 96 2.65 -2.62 23.83
CA GLU A 96 1.23 -2.36 23.69
C GLU A 96 0.70 -3.17 22.52
N TYR A 97 -0.34 -3.96 22.77
CA TYR A 97 -0.98 -4.81 21.78
C TYR A 97 -2.28 -4.16 21.30
N GLY A 98 -2.50 -4.24 20.01
CA GLY A 98 -3.70 -3.73 19.38
C GLY A 98 -4.03 -4.52 18.12
N TRP A 99 -4.75 -3.86 17.23
CA TRP A 99 -5.24 -4.44 15.98
C TRP A 99 -4.77 -3.64 14.79
N ARG A 100 -4.49 -4.32 13.70
CA ARG A 100 -4.18 -3.72 12.41
C ARG A 100 -5.08 -4.35 11.35
N PHE A 101 -5.75 -3.49 10.61
CA PHE A 101 -6.42 -3.86 9.38
C PHE A 101 -5.45 -3.73 8.21
N ARG A 102 -5.51 -4.68 7.29
CA ARG A 102 -4.84 -4.64 6.01
C ARG A 102 -5.83 -5.02 4.91
N SER A 103 -5.94 -4.17 3.90
CA SER A 103 -6.76 -4.48 2.72
C SER A 103 -6.12 -5.61 1.91
N GLU A 104 -6.90 -6.24 1.06
CA GLU A 104 -6.38 -6.98 -0.08
C GLU A 104 -5.53 -6.06 -0.97
N THR A 105 -4.65 -6.63 -1.77
CA THR A 105 -4.04 -5.91 -2.89
C THR A 105 -5.07 -5.85 -4.01
N LEU A 106 -5.48 -4.65 -4.35
CA LEU A 106 -6.47 -4.35 -5.39
C LEU A 106 -5.75 -4.00 -6.69
N TYR A 107 -6.31 -4.41 -7.81
CA TYR A 107 -5.75 -4.18 -9.14
C TYR A 107 -6.75 -3.46 -10.03
N VAL A 108 -6.33 -2.33 -10.57
CA VAL A 108 -7.09 -1.51 -11.51
C VAL A 108 -6.36 -1.40 -12.84
N VAL A 109 -7.12 -1.23 -13.92
CA VAL A 109 -6.60 -1.12 -15.29
C VAL A 109 -6.94 0.23 -15.89
N SER A 110 -6.22 0.63 -16.91
CA SER A 110 -6.58 1.78 -17.77
C SER A 110 -6.71 3.12 -17.03
N VAL A 111 -6.05 3.29 -15.88
CA VAL A 111 -5.95 4.57 -15.17
C VAL A 111 -4.62 5.24 -15.50
N THR A 112 -4.60 6.58 -15.50
CA THR A 112 -3.39 7.38 -15.63
C THR A 112 -2.97 7.95 -14.27
N ASP A 113 -1.74 8.45 -14.16
CA ASP A 113 -1.26 9.18 -12.98
C ASP A 113 -2.11 10.42 -12.69
N ALA A 114 -2.51 11.15 -13.74
CA ALA A 114 -3.42 12.30 -13.60
C ALA A 114 -4.81 11.90 -13.07
N ASP A 115 -5.35 10.75 -13.47
CA ASP A 115 -6.60 10.22 -12.92
C ASP A 115 -6.45 9.89 -11.43
N ILE A 116 -5.32 9.29 -11.04
CA ILE A 116 -5.05 8.96 -9.64
C ILE A 116 -4.99 10.24 -8.80
N ASP A 117 -4.27 11.27 -9.26
CA ASP A 117 -4.15 12.54 -8.55
C ASP A 117 -5.50 13.26 -8.42
N GLU A 118 -6.30 13.29 -9.49
CA GLU A 118 -7.63 13.92 -9.49
C GLU A 118 -8.56 13.21 -8.50
N ILE A 119 -8.66 11.88 -8.57
CA ILE A 119 -9.55 11.09 -7.73
C ILE A 119 -9.07 11.14 -6.27
N ALA A 120 -7.74 11.09 -6.01
CA ALA A 120 -7.20 11.24 -4.66
C ALA A 120 -7.57 12.61 -4.04
N ALA A 121 -7.49 13.69 -4.82
CA ALA A 121 -7.87 15.02 -4.34
C ALA A 121 -9.37 15.13 -4.01
N GLN A 122 -10.23 14.35 -4.66
CA GLN A 122 -11.67 14.32 -4.41
C GLN A 122 -12.02 13.42 -3.24
N GLU A 123 -11.58 12.17 -3.26
CA GLU A 123 -12.01 11.14 -2.32
C GLU A 123 -11.25 11.19 -0.98
N LEU A 124 -9.95 11.52 -0.99
CA LEU A 124 -9.11 11.47 0.21
C LEU A 124 -8.99 12.82 0.94
N SER A 125 -9.64 13.88 0.46
CA SER A 125 -9.50 15.23 1.01
C SER A 125 -9.89 15.36 2.49
N GLY A 126 -10.73 14.46 3.00
CA GLY A 126 -11.16 14.40 4.40
C GLY A 126 -10.26 13.60 5.33
N LEU A 127 -9.28 12.89 4.79
CA LEU A 127 -8.37 12.06 5.57
C LEU A 127 -7.04 12.76 5.86
N PRO A 128 -6.37 12.43 6.98
CA PRO A 128 -5.08 13.02 7.37
C PRO A 128 -3.89 12.50 6.52
N TYR A 129 -4.15 11.85 5.41
CA TYR A 129 -3.14 11.22 4.57
C TYR A 129 -2.32 12.27 3.81
N LYS A 130 -1.00 12.16 3.92
CA LYS A 130 -0.05 13.00 3.17
C LYS A 130 0.71 12.13 2.19
N GLY A 131 0.60 12.47 0.92
CA GLY A 131 1.21 11.69 -0.17
C GLY A 131 2.63 12.12 -0.52
N THR A 132 3.41 11.15 -0.94
CA THR A 132 4.69 11.32 -1.62
C THR A 132 4.69 10.48 -2.89
N GLN A 133 5.35 10.98 -3.93
CA GLN A 133 5.48 10.29 -5.20
C GLN A 133 6.95 10.04 -5.49
N SER A 134 7.28 8.82 -5.91
CA SER A 134 8.65 8.43 -6.24
C SER A 134 8.68 7.63 -7.55
N PRO A 135 9.59 7.93 -8.48
CA PRO A 135 9.76 7.10 -9.68
C PRO A 135 10.31 5.72 -9.29
N MET A 136 9.77 4.66 -9.92
CA MET A 136 10.27 3.29 -9.77
C MET A 136 11.31 2.94 -10.80
N HIS A 137 11.00 3.22 -12.05
CA HIS A 137 11.79 2.87 -13.24
C HIS A 137 11.79 4.02 -14.25
N GLY A 138 12.67 3.96 -15.25
CA GLY A 138 12.71 4.96 -16.30
C GLY A 138 11.58 4.89 -17.32
N ASP A 139 10.59 4.00 -17.13
CA ASP A 139 9.44 3.78 -18.02
C ASP A 139 8.19 4.58 -17.62
N GLY A 140 8.31 5.48 -16.65
CA GLY A 140 7.19 6.27 -16.13
C GLY A 140 6.40 5.57 -15.00
N SER A 141 6.86 4.42 -14.52
CA SER A 141 6.25 3.77 -13.36
C SER A 141 6.54 4.53 -12.07
N LEU A 142 5.54 4.62 -11.19
CA LEU A 142 5.58 5.42 -9.96
C LEU A 142 5.14 4.59 -8.75
N ILE A 143 5.70 4.92 -7.60
CA ILE A 143 5.12 4.55 -6.30
C ILE A 143 4.52 5.81 -5.69
N LEU A 144 3.22 5.77 -5.42
CA LEU A 144 2.55 6.80 -4.64
C LEU A 144 2.29 6.23 -3.25
N ARG A 145 2.85 6.88 -2.23
CA ARG A 145 2.63 6.54 -0.83
C ARG A 145 1.90 7.67 -0.16
N SER A 146 0.88 7.33 0.59
CA SER A 146 0.14 8.29 1.39
C SER A 146 -0.03 7.73 2.79
N GLY A 147 0.32 8.50 3.82
CA GLY A 147 0.35 8.02 5.19
C GLY A 147 -0.37 8.93 6.17
N ASP A 148 -1.03 8.32 7.15
CA ASP A 148 -1.53 8.96 8.35
C ASP A 148 -0.43 8.94 9.41
N SER A 149 0.34 10.03 9.50
CA SER A 149 1.42 10.13 10.49
C SER A 149 0.92 10.11 11.94
N ALA A 150 -0.32 10.48 12.19
CA ALA A 150 -0.87 10.48 13.55
C ALA A 150 -1.07 9.05 14.07
N ASN A 151 -1.65 8.17 13.25
CA ASN A 151 -2.02 6.81 13.66
C ASN A 151 -1.16 5.71 13.01
N GLY A 152 -0.31 6.05 12.04
CA GLY A 152 0.59 5.12 11.35
C GLY A 152 -0.08 4.32 10.24
N GLY A 153 -1.25 4.76 9.76
CA GLY A 153 -1.90 4.18 8.58
C GLY A 153 -1.16 4.52 7.29
N GLU A 154 -1.29 3.67 6.28
CA GLU A 154 -0.61 3.81 5.00
C GLU A 154 -1.50 3.36 3.85
N MET A 155 -1.36 4.03 2.71
CA MET A 155 -1.86 3.58 1.42
C MET A 155 -0.70 3.64 0.41
N GLU A 156 -0.53 2.59 -0.37
CA GLU A 156 0.50 2.51 -1.38
C GLU A 156 -0.11 2.12 -2.73
N ILE A 157 0.27 2.86 -3.78
CA ILE A 157 -0.13 2.59 -5.15
C ILE A 157 1.12 2.37 -5.98
N PHE A 158 1.20 1.23 -6.66
CA PHE A 158 2.18 0.96 -7.69
C PHE A 158 1.53 1.22 -9.05
N TYR A 159 1.85 2.35 -9.63
CA TYR A 159 1.35 2.76 -10.93
C TYR A 159 2.26 2.29 -12.06
N PHE A 160 1.68 1.69 -13.07
CA PHE A 160 2.36 1.23 -14.28
C PHE A 160 1.64 1.73 -15.53
N PRO A 161 2.24 2.67 -16.32
CA PRO A 161 1.63 3.22 -17.51
C PRO A 161 1.19 2.14 -18.50
N GLY A 162 -0.09 2.16 -18.92
CA GLY A 162 -0.65 1.20 -19.88
C GLY A 162 -0.73 -0.24 -19.39
N ARG A 163 -0.55 -0.47 -18.08
CA ARG A 163 -0.64 -1.79 -17.44
C ARG A 163 -1.61 -1.74 -16.28
N ARG A 164 -1.74 -2.88 -15.61
CA ARG A 164 -2.47 -3.00 -14.35
C ARG A 164 -1.68 -2.33 -13.25
N SER A 165 -2.31 -1.37 -12.57
CA SER A 165 -1.78 -0.75 -11.36
C SER A 165 -2.32 -1.48 -10.13
N SER A 166 -1.57 -1.51 -9.04
CA SER A 166 -2.02 -2.12 -7.80
C SER A 166 -2.04 -1.10 -6.67
N LEU A 167 -2.99 -1.27 -5.76
CA LEU A 167 -3.07 -0.49 -4.54
C LEU A 167 -3.40 -1.38 -3.34
N HIS A 168 -2.90 -1.00 -2.18
CA HIS A 168 -3.31 -1.55 -0.90
C HIS A 168 -3.25 -0.45 0.17
N TYR A 169 -3.94 -0.69 1.28
CA TYR A 169 -3.92 0.23 2.42
C TYR A 169 -4.02 -0.53 3.74
N GLU A 170 -3.47 0.07 4.79
CA GLU A 170 -3.50 -0.49 6.14
C GLU A 170 -3.69 0.59 7.19
N SER A 171 -4.27 0.21 8.32
CA SER A 171 -4.62 1.14 9.40
C SER A 171 -3.46 1.60 10.27
N GLY A 172 -2.30 0.93 10.19
CA GLY A 172 -1.34 0.95 11.29
C GLY A 172 -1.84 0.11 12.49
N CYS A 173 -1.04 0.07 13.55
CA CYS A 173 -1.42 -0.61 14.80
C CYS A 173 -2.23 0.33 15.68
N ARG A 174 -3.48 -0.06 16.03
CA ARG A 174 -4.44 0.79 16.76
C ARG A 174 -4.99 0.06 17.98
N PRO A 175 -5.35 0.78 19.06
CA PRO A 175 -6.07 0.20 20.18
C PRO A 175 -7.47 -0.25 19.74
N SER A 176 -8.09 -1.18 20.51
CA SER A 176 -9.50 -1.46 20.41
C SER A 176 -10.27 -0.70 21.48
N ASP A 177 -11.44 -0.19 21.15
CA ASP A 177 -12.40 0.42 22.10
C ASP A 177 -13.50 -0.57 22.52
N GLY A 178 -13.52 -1.77 21.95
CA GLY A 178 -14.48 -2.83 22.23
C GLY A 178 -15.88 -2.61 21.67
N SER A 179 -16.10 -1.55 20.86
CA SER A 179 -17.43 -1.19 20.34
C SER A 179 -17.96 -2.16 19.28
N MET A 180 -17.11 -3.02 18.72
CA MET A 180 -17.47 -4.08 17.76
C MET A 180 -17.44 -5.49 18.39
N GLY A 181 -17.27 -5.60 19.71
CA GLY A 181 -17.20 -6.88 20.41
C GLY A 181 -15.84 -7.57 20.29
N ASP A 182 -15.84 -8.90 20.23
CA ASP A 182 -14.58 -9.66 20.09
C ASP A 182 -14.08 -9.60 18.63
N LEU A 183 -13.00 -8.89 18.43
CA LEU A 183 -12.40 -8.73 17.10
C LEU A 183 -11.78 -10.03 16.54
N ASN A 184 -11.55 -11.06 17.36
CA ASN A 184 -11.15 -12.37 16.84
C ASN A 184 -12.30 -13.08 16.12
N GLU A 185 -13.54 -12.74 16.45
CA GLU A 185 -14.75 -13.29 15.84
C GLU A 185 -15.33 -12.36 14.75
N TYR A 186 -14.75 -11.16 14.59
CA TYR A 186 -15.23 -10.20 13.63
C TYR A 186 -14.96 -10.65 12.19
N VAL A 187 -16.03 -10.77 11.42
CA VAL A 187 -15.95 -11.13 10.01
C VAL A 187 -15.91 -9.87 9.17
N LEU A 188 -14.78 -9.65 8.48
CA LEU A 188 -14.66 -8.56 7.52
C LEU A 188 -15.59 -8.79 6.33
N PRO A 189 -16.18 -7.71 5.76
CA PRO A 189 -16.93 -7.82 4.51
C PRO A 189 -16.08 -8.43 3.39
N SER A 190 -16.68 -9.22 2.51
CA SER A 190 -16.01 -9.73 1.31
C SER A 190 -15.68 -8.60 0.34
N THR A 191 -14.77 -8.84 -0.61
CA THR A 191 -14.40 -7.85 -1.64
C THR A 191 -15.63 -7.43 -2.46
N GLU A 192 -16.54 -8.37 -2.78
CA GLU A 192 -17.78 -8.10 -3.51
C GLU A 192 -18.75 -7.21 -2.71
N GLU A 193 -18.79 -7.38 -1.38
CA GLU A 193 -19.62 -6.56 -0.50
C GLU A 193 -19.05 -5.13 -0.37
N VAL A 194 -17.72 -4.99 -0.42
CA VAL A 194 -17.05 -3.68 -0.36
C VAL A 194 -17.18 -2.92 -1.68
N PHE A 195 -17.17 -3.64 -2.81
CA PHE A 195 -17.24 -3.04 -4.15
C PHE A 195 -18.51 -3.43 -4.93
N PRO A 196 -19.71 -3.16 -4.37
CA PRO A 196 -20.96 -3.49 -5.06
C PRO A 196 -21.07 -2.72 -6.39
N GLY A 197 -21.48 -3.42 -7.44
CA GLY A 197 -21.67 -2.85 -8.77
C GLY A 197 -20.44 -2.88 -9.68
N LEU A 198 -19.25 -3.21 -9.12
CA LEU A 198 -18.09 -3.51 -9.94
C LEU A 198 -18.04 -4.99 -10.33
N VAL A 199 -17.33 -5.29 -11.40
CA VAL A 199 -16.95 -6.66 -11.73
C VAL A 199 -15.71 -7.01 -10.91
N VAL A 200 -15.91 -7.82 -9.86
CA VAL A 200 -14.84 -8.26 -8.96
C VAL A 200 -14.31 -9.61 -9.43
N TYR A 201 -12.99 -9.77 -9.53
CA TYR A 201 -12.37 -11.00 -10.00
C TYR A 201 -11.02 -11.27 -9.29
N PRO A 202 -10.62 -12.56 -9.10
CA PRO A 202 -9.29 -12.88 -8.63
C PRO A 202 -8.25 -12.36 -9.62
N ALA A 203 -7.28 -11.58 -9.16
CA ALA A 203 -6.27 -10.97 -10.03
C ALA A 203 -5.28 -11.99 -10.61
N PHE A 204 -5.17 -13.15 -9.97
CA PHE A 204 -4.27 -14.23 -10.35
C PHE A 204 -5.00 -15.56 -10.22
N ASP A 205 -4.62 -16.50 -11.07
CA ASP A 205 -5.03 -17.89 -10.96
C ASP A 205 -4.42 -18.52 -9.70
N GLU A 206 -5.23 -19.20 -8.89
CA GLU A 206 -4.78 -19.77 -7.60
C GLU A 206 -3.80 -20.94 -7.77
N ASP A 207 -3.91 -21.69 -8.87
CA ASP A 207 -3.10 -22.89 -9.11
C ASP A 207 -1.77 -22.56 -9.78
N THR A 208 -1.77 -21.64 -10.73
CA THR A 208 -0.57 -21.29 -11.53
C THR A 208 0.11 -20.00 -11.07
N GLY A 209 -0.63 -19.12 -10.41
CA GLY A 209 -0.16 -17.76 -10.08
C GLY A 209 -0.10 -16.84 -11.30
N ASP A 210 -0.64 -17.25 -12.44
CA ASP A 210 -0.66 -16.44 -13.65
C ASP A 210 -1.69 -15.30 -13.54
N PRO A 211 -1.40 -14.11 -14.12
CA PRO A 211 -2.31 -12.99 -14.08
C PRO A 211 -3.62 -13.29 -14.84
N ASN A 212 -4.76 -13.21 -14.14
CA ASN A 212 -6.07 -13.25 -14.78
C ASN A 212 -6.34 -11.94 -15.54
N PRO A 213 -6.78 -11.98 -16.79
CA PRO A 213 -7.21 -10.78 -17.48
C PRO A 213 -8.50 -10.23 -16.84
N PRO A 214 -8.71 -8.89 -16.87
CA PRO A 214 -10.00 -8.35 -16.48
C PRO A 214 -11.09 -8.94 -17.37
N PRO A 215 -12.24 -9.32 -16.81
CA PRO A 215 -13.36 -9.81 -17.60
C PRO A 215 -13.81 -8.73 -18.59
N SER A 216 -14.13 -9.16 -19.81
CA SER A 216 -14.62 -8.25 -20.85
C SER A 216 -15.94 -7.63 -20.40
N THR A 217 -15.99 -6.31 -20.32
CA THR A 217 -17.22 -5.56 -20.00
C THR A 217 -18.14 -5.42 -21.22
N ASP A 218 -17.82 -6.12 -22.32
CA ASP A 218 -18.60 -6.08 -23.55
C ASP A 218 -19.92 -6.86 -23.39
N THR A 219 -20.88 -6.20 -22.78
CA THR A 219 -22.27 -6.65 -22.65
C THR A 219 -22.99 -6.48 -23.97
N GLY A 220 -22.68 -7.30 -24.98
CA GLY A 220 -23.56 -7.28 -26.12
C GLY A 220 -23.03 -7.71 -27.48
N GLN A 221 -22.49 -8.92 -27.60
CA GLN A 221 -22.59 -9.60 -28.86
C GLN A 221 -22.80 -11.10 -28.61
N PRO A 222 -24.04 -11.63 -28.82
CA PRO A 222 -24.26 -13.08 -28.77
C PRO A 222 -23.52 -13.74 -29.94
N GLY A 223 -22.52 -14.53 -29.58
CA GLY A 223 -22.04 -15.68 -30.31
C GLY A 223 -21.92 -15.60 -31.84
N GLN A 224 -20.78 -15.13 -32.34
CA GLN A 224 -20.28 -15.72 -33.57
C GLN A 224 -19.45 -16.96 -33.17
N SER A 225 -20.11 -18.09 -33.18
CA SER A 225 -19.47 -19.40 -33.18
C SER A 225 -18.63 -19.50 -34.45
N ASP A 226 -17.31 -19.40 -34.32
CA ASP A 226 -16.37 -19.76 -35.35
C ASP A 226 -16.52 -21.26 -35.67
N GLN A 227 -17.33 -21.54 -36.69
CA GLN A 227 -17.27 -22.78 -37.44
C GLN A 227 -15.97 -22.73 -38.26
N SER A 228 -14.87 -23.15 -37.68
CA SER A 228 -13.69 -23.57 -38.43
C SER A 228 -14.03 -24.94 -39.04
N GLY A 229 -14.60 -24.89 -40.27
CA GLY A 229 -14.82 -26.03 -41.10
C GLY A 229 -13.50 -26.73 -41.44
N GLY A 230 -13.36 -27.98 -40.95
CA GLY A 230 -12.30 -28.88 -41.37
C GLY A 230 -12.39 -29.13 -42.87
N SER A 231 -11.42 -28.66 -43.63
CA SER A 231 -11.12 -29.14 -44.98
C SER A 231 -10.30 -30.41 -44.86
N GLY A 232 -10.96 -31.54 -44.98
CA GLY A 232 -10.29 -32.78 -45.29
C GLY A 232 -9.68 -32.68 -46.69
N ASP A 233 -8.40 -32.94 -46.82
CA ASP A 233 -7.69 -33.15 -48.07
C ASP A 233 -7.41 -34.64 -48.20
N GLU A 234 -8.27 -35.28 -48.95
CA GLU A 234 -8.06 -36.62 -49.56
C GLU A 234 -7.25 -36.44 -50.84
N SER A 235 -6.07 -36.94 -50.84
CA SER A 235 -5.32 -37.27 -52.05
C SER A 235 -4.63 -38.59 -51.77
N GLY A 236 -5.08 -39.72 -52.28
CA GLY A 236 -5.18 -40.08 -53.69
C GLY A 236 -3.88 -40.73 -54.12
N GLU A 237 -3.85 -42.11 -53.93
CA GLU A 237 -2.88 -42.99 -54.58
C GLU A 237 -2.87 -42.74 -56.08
N ASP A 238 -1.71 -42.85 -56.72
CA ASP A 238 -1.43 -43.84 -57.76
C ASP A 238 -0.02 -43.74 -58.35
N GLN A 239 0.58 -44.89 -58.55
CA GLN A 239 1.68 -45.35 -59.39
C GLN A 239 3.12 -45.16 -58.87
#